data_d7b3ac42d76b0eb3a74a85fcd737b3d3
#
_entry.id   d7b3ac42d76b0eb3a74a85fcd737b3d3
#
_cell.length_a   1.000
_cell.length_b   1.000
_cell.length_c   1.000
_cell.angle_alpha   90.00
_cell.angle_beta   90.00
_cell.angle_gamma   90.00
#
_symmetry.space_group_name_H-M   'P 1'
#
loop_
_entity.id
_entity.type
_entity.pdbx_description
1 polymer ?
#
loop_
_entity_poly.entity_id
_entity_poly.type
_entity_poly.pdbx_seq_one_letter_code
_entity_poly.pdbx_strand_id
1 'polypeptide(L)'
;MSYWEEYNIGDSVNQILVDVEGDSHHFGRPFLTVYQLAIEFDDRHPDIVARLDKQVGGAGIGEHTSLAQYLALELSRQIRDNPDYPVEGAFISNRYVRELSYNHNSEIITSSLTGTQYSLSMFRLRE
;
A
#
# COMPACT_ATOMS: atom_id res chain seq x y z
N MET A 1 12.16 -10.17 16.33
CA MET A 1 12.33 -9.36 15.12
C MET A 1 11.11 -9.53 14.22
N SER A 2 10.55 -8.44 13.75
CA SER A 2 9.38 -8.49 12.88
C SER A 2 9.78 -8.82 11.45
N TYR A 3 8.82 -9.27 10.66
CA TYR A 3 9.07 -9.47 9.22
C TYR A 3 9.43 -8.15 8.53
N TRP A 4 8.87 -7.04 9.00
CA TRP A 4 9.18 -5.71 8.49
C TRP A 4 10.68 -5.43 8.55
N GLU A 5 11.30 -5.74 9.67
CA GLU A 5 12.72 -5.55 9.88
C GLU A 5 13.55 -6.63 9.20
N GLU A 6 13.13 -7.88 9.35
CA GLU A 6 13.87 -9.05 8.86
C GLU A 6 14.08 -8.99 7.34
N TYR A 7 13.06 -8.57 6.59
CA TYR A 7 13.11 -8.53 5.14
C TYR A 7 13.32 -7.12 4.59
N ASN A 8 13.61 -6.14 5.44
CA ASN A 8 13.81 -4.74 5.04
C ASN A 8 12.64 -4.21 4.20
N ILE A 9 11.44 -4.54 4.62
CA ILE A 9 10.23 -4.20 3.86
C ILE A 9 10.09 -2.67 3.74
N GLY A 10 10.43 -1.94 4.80
CA GLY A 10 10.38 -0.48 4.78
C GLY A 10 11.23 0.13 3.69
N ASP A 11 12.45 -0.38 3.49
CA ASP A 11 13.35 0.09 2.44
C ASP A 11 12.78 -0.24 1.06
N SER A 12 12.18 -1.42 0.91
CA SER A 12 11.56 -1.83 -0.36
C SER A 12 10.38 -0.93 -0.71
N VAL A 13 9.55 -0.60 0.29
CA VAL A 13 8.43 0.32 0.11
C VAL A 13 8.93 1.70 -0.30
N ASN A 14 9.97 2.21 0.39
CA ASN A 14 10.54 3.51 0.05
C ASN A 14 11.06 3.53 -1.38
N GLN A 15 11.70 2.45 -1.84
CA GLN A 15 12.19 2.37 -3.20
C GLN A 15 11.07 2.40 -4.23
N ILE A 16 9.97 1.72 -3.94
CA ILE A 16 8.79 1.77 -4.80
C ILE A 16 8.25 3.20 -4.89
N LEU A 17 8.15 3.87 -3.75
CA LEU A 17 7.59 5.22 -3.70
C LEU A 17 8.53 6.26 -4.34
N VAL A 18 9.85 6.05 -4.26
CA VAL A 18 10.83 6.89 -4.97
C VAL A 18 10.59 6.84 -6.47
N ASP A 19 10.22 5.67 -6.99
CA ASP A 19 10.02 5.49 -8.43
C ASP A 19 8.71 6.10 -8.92
N VAL A 20 7.83 6.53 -8.02
CA VAL A 20 6.62 7.27 -8.39
C VAL A 20 7.01 8.74 -8.52
N GLU A 21 7.30 9.13 -9.74
CA GLU A 21 7.78 10.48 -10.00
C GLU A 21 6.62 11.46 -10.20
N GLY A 22 6.75 12.65 -9.66
CA GLY A 22 5.86 13.76 -9.95
C GLY A 22 6.41 14.58 -11.10
N ASP A 23 5.56 15.35 -11.73
CA ASP A 23 5.93 16.26 -12.81
C ASP A 23 6.26 17.65 -12.28
N SER A 24 6.82 17.74 -11.09
CA SER A 24 7.06 19.01 -10.39
C SER A 24 5.77 19.80 -10.17
N HIS A 25 4.65 19.12 -10.12
CA HIS A 25 3.38 19.73 -9.85
C HIS A 25 3.32 20.20 -8.40
N HIS A 26 2.63 21.31 -8.16
CA HIS A 26 2.54 21.87 -6.81
C HIS A 26 1.79 20.98 -5.82
N PHE A 27 1.07 19.96 -6.28
CA PHE A 27 0.48 18.97 -5.39
C PHE A 27 1.51 17.96 -4.85
N GLY A 28 2.71 17.88 -5.48
CA GLY A 28 3.72 16.92 -5.12
C GLY A 28 3.59 15.62 -5.90
N ARG A 29 4.21 14.56 -5.39
CA ARG A 29 4.16 13.24 -6.03
C ARG A 29 2.75 12.65 -5.96
N PRO A 30 2.35 11.86 -6.96
CA PRO A 30 1.10 11.10 -6.82
C PRO A 30 1.17 10.14 -5.65
N PHE A 31 0.02 9.92 -5.02
CA PHE A 31 -0.10 8.84 -4.03
C PHE A 31 -0.35 7.52 -4.73
N LEU A 32 0.17 6.45 -4.16
CA LEU A 32 -0.27 5.09 -4.49
C LEU A 32 -1.26 4.65 -3.42
N THR A 33 -2.39 4.07 -3.84
CA THR A 33 -3.23 3.36 -2.87
C THR A 33 -2.47 2.15 -2.35
N VAL A 34 -2.88 1.65 -1.20
CA VAL A 34 -2.20 0.50 -0.62
C VAL A 34 -2.27 -0.74 -1.53
N TYR A 35 -3.31 -0.85 -2.36
CA TYR A 35 -3.41 -1.95 -3.32
C TYR A 35 -2.37 -1.81 -4.42
N GLN A 36 -2.17 -0.61 -4.96
CA GLN A 36 -1.12 -0.36 -5.95
C GLN A 36 0.25 -0.66 -5.37
N LEU A 37 0.48 -0.24 -4.13
CA LEU A 37 1.73 -0.51 -3.44
C LEU A 37 1.95 -2.01 -3.25
N ALA A 38 0.92 -2.74 -2.84
CA ALA A 38 1.02 -4.18 -2.63
C ALA A 38 1.28 -4.93 -3.94
N ILE A 39 0.64 -4.51 -5.03
CA ILE A 39 0.86 -5.10 -6.34
C ILE A 39 2.31 -4.92 -6.78
N GLU A 40 2.83 -3.70 -6.67
CA GLU A 40 4.21 -3.43 -7.05
C GLU A 40 5.20 -4.18 -6.16
N PHE A 41 4.91 -4.26 -4.87
CA PHE A 41 5.74 -5.02 -3.94
C PHE A 41 5.78 -6.50 -4.31
N ASP A 42 4.64 -7.08 -4.65
CA ASP A 42 4.56 -8.48 -5.06
C ASP A 42 5.34 -8.71 -6.36
N ASP A 43 5.24 -7.79 -7.30
CA ASP A 43 5.96 -7.90 -8.58
C ASP A 43 7.48 -7.82 -8.38
N ARG A 44 7.96 -7.01 -7.46
CA ARG A 44 9.40 -6.83 -7.22
C ARG A 44 9.98 -7.87 -6.26
N HIS A 45 9.19 -8.35 -5.31
CA HIS A 45 9.65 -9.21 -4.23
C HIS A 45 8.71 -10.38 -4.00
N PRO A 46 8.45 -11.20 -5.04
CA PRO A 46 7.52 -12.32 -4.88
C PRO A 46 7.99 -13.36 -3.86
N ASP A 47 9.29 -13.49 -3.66
CA ASP A 47 9.87 -14.39 -2.67
C ASP A 47 9.54 -13.94 -1.24
N ILE A 48 9.58 -12.64 -0.97
CA ILE A 48 9.21 -12.11 0.35
C ILE A 48 7.73 -12.33 0.60
N VAL A 49 6.90 -12.06 -0.40
CA VAL A 49 5.45 -12.24 -0.28
C VAL A 49 5.11 -13.71 0.01
N ALA A 50 5.81 -14.63 -0.67
CA ALA A 50 5.62 -16.05 -0.41
C ALA A 50 5.99 -16.42 1.03
N ARG A 51 7.05 -15.85 1.57
CA ARG A 51 7.46 -16.10 2.96
C ARG A 51 6.49 -15.50 3.97
N LEU A 52 5.87 -14.38 3.64
CA LEU A 52 4.83 -13.79 4.48
C LEU A 52 3.53 -14.59 4.43
N ASP A 53 3.38 -15.44 3.42
CA ASP A 53 2.18 -16.25 3.20
C ASP A 53 0.93 -15.37 3.10
N LYS A 54 1.02 -14.33 2.27
CA LYS A 54 -0.06 -13.37 2.09
C LYS A 54 -0.38 -13.18 0.62
N GLN A 55 -1.65 -12.93 0.34
CA GLN A 55 -2.09 -12.52 -0.99
C GLN A 55 -2.13 -10.99 -1.03
N VAL A 56 -2.08 -10.43 -2.24
CA VAL A 56 -2.09 -8.98 -2.40
C VAL A 56 -3.28 -8.34 -1.69
N GLY A 57 -4.47 -8.90 -1.86
CA GLY A 57 -5.67 -8.40 -1.22
C GLY A 57 -6.79 -8.23 -2.21
N GLY A 58 -7.87 -7.61 -1.76
CA GLY A 58 -9.03 -7.35 -2.57
C GLY A 58 -10.27 -8.05 -2.03
N ALA A 59 -11.38 -7.90 -2.75
CA ALA A 59 -12.64 -8.51 -2.36
C ALA A 59 -12.49 -10.03 -2.31
N GLY A 60 -12.99 -10.63 -1.24
CA GLY A 60 -12.90 -12.07 -1.05
C GLY A 60 -11.66 -12.55 -0.30
N ILE A 61 -10.71 -11.66 -0.05
CA ILE A 61 -9.52 -11.97 0.73
C ILE A 61 -9.73 -11.42 2.14
N GLY A 62 -9.40 -12.22 3.16
CA GLY A 62 -9.53 -11.80 4.55
C GLY A 62 -8.65 -10.59 4.85
N GLU A 63 -9.20 -9.62 5.59
CA GLU A 63 -8.50 -8.36 5.88
C GLU A 63 -7.16 -8.59 6.59
N HIS A 64 -7.12 -9.53 7.51
CA HIS A 64 -5.92 -9.75 8.33
C HIS A 64 -4.85 -10.58 7.64
N THR A 65 -5.14 -11.12 6.47
CA THR A 65 -4.21 -11.96 5.75
C THR A 65 -3.68 -11.32 4.47
N SER A 66 -4.18 -10.15 4.09
CA SER A 66 -3.75 -9.52 2.85
C SER A 66 -2.45 -8.74 3.02
N LEU A 67 -1.65 -8.72 1.95
CA LEU A 67 -0.44 -7.91 1.89
C LEU A 67 -0.79 -6.43 1.99
N ALA A 68 -1.85 -6.00 1.30
CA ALA A 68 -2.28 -4.60 1.34
C ALA A 68 -2.60 -4.16 2.77
N GLN A 69 -3.35 -4.98 3.51
CA GLN A 69 -3.68 -4.65 4.90
C GLN A 69 -2.43 -4.62 5.78
N TYR A 70 -1.52 -5.57 5.59
CA TYR A 70 -0.27 -5.61 6.34
C TYR A 70 0.55 -4.34 6.11
N LEU A 71 0.73 -3.96 4.84
CA LEU A 71 1.50 -2.75 4.51
C LEU A 71 0.84 -1.49 5.07
N ALA A 72 -0.49 -1.40 4.97
CA ALA A 72 -1.22 -0.25 5.49
C ALA A 72 -1.02 -0.10 7.00
N LEU A 73 -1.14 -1.19 7.75
CA LEU A 73 -0.99 -1.17 9.19
C LEU A 73 0.44 -0.81 9.61
N GLU A 74 1.44 -1.40 8.97
CA GLU A 74 2.83 -1.13 9.31
C GLU A 74 3.24 0.30 8.97
N LEU A 75 2.85 0.80 7.79
CA LEU A 75 3.15 2.17 7.39
C LEU A 75 2.44 3.16 8.31
N SER A 76 1.19 2.91 8.64
CA SER A 76 0.45 3.77 9.57
C SER A 76 1.15 3.85 10.92
N ARG A 77 1.62 2.72 11.42
CA ARG A 77 2.35 2.66 12.69
C ARG A 77 3.65 3.44 12.62
N GLN A 78 4.42 3.26 11.54
CA GLN A 78 5.69 3.98 11.36
C GLN A 78 5.46 5.49 11.31
N ILE A 79 4.45 5.94 10.58
CA ILE A 79 4.12 7.35 10.45
C ILE A 79 3.68 7.92 11.79
N ARG A 80 2.86 7.20 12.53
CA ARG A 80 2.37 7.63 13.85
C ARG A 80 3.51 7.77 14.85
N ASP A 81 4.42 6.80 14.87
CA ASP A 81 5.45 6.69 15.91
C ASP A 81 6.72 7.50 15.59
N ASN A 82 6.90 7.91 14.34
CA ASN A 82 8.08 8.65 13.92
C ASN A 82 7.68 9.85 13.07
N PRO A 83 7.64 11.06 13.65
CA PRO A 83 7.23 12.26 12.89
C PRO A 83 8.14 12.57 11.71
N ASP A 84 9.37 12.06 11.70
CA ASP A 84 10.32 12.27 10.62
C ASP A 84 10.32 11.17 9.57
N TYR A 85 9.37 10.23 9.66
CA TYR A 85 9.29 9.13 8.72
C TYR A 85 9.12 9.67 7.30
N PRO A 86 9.88 9.14 6.31
CA PRO A 86 9.90 9.76 4.97
C PRO A 86 8.63 9.56 4.15
N VAL A 87 7.69 8.76 4.62
CA VAL A 87 6.44 8.49 3.91
C VAL A 87 5.31 9.25 4.59
N GLU A 88 4.43 9.84 3.81
CA GLU A 88 3.19 10.42 4.32
C GLU A 88 2.00 9.62 3.80
N GLY A 89 0.94 9.61 4.59
CA GLY A 89 -0.28 8.89 4.26
C GLY A 89 -1.47 9.82 4.17
N ALA A 90 -2.49 9.34 3.48
CA ALA A 90 -3.77 10.01 3.36
C ALA A 90 -4.85 8.97 3.10
N PHE A 91 -6.11 9.39 3.17
CA PHE A 91 -7.23 8.55 2.78
C PHE A 91 -7.91 9.14 1.56
N ILE A 92 -8.35 8.27 0.66
CA ILE A 92 -9.36 8.67 -0.30
C ILE A 92 -10.72 8.34 0.33
N SER A 93 -11.64 9.32 0.30
CA SER A 93 -12.96 9.10 0.88
C SER A 93 -13.68 7.97 0.13
N ASN A 94 -14.37 7.13 0.87
CA ASN A 94 -15.21 6.10 0.25
C ASN A 94 -16.64 6.59 -0.06
N ARG A 95 -16.90 7.89 0.11
CA ARG A 95 -18.22 8.46 -0.21
C ARG A 95 -18.48 8.34 -1.70
N TYR A 96 -19.63 7.77 -2.06
CA TYR A 96 -20.04 7.57 -3.44
C TYR A 96 -19.12 6.69 -4.27
N VAL A 97 -18.12 6.08 -3.63
CA VAL A 97 -17.23 5.13 -4.29
C VAL A 97 -17.77 3.73 -4.03
N ARG A 98 -18.05 3.01 -5.11
CA ARG A 98 -18.51 1.63 -4.99
C ARG A 98 -17.34 0.68 -4.84
N GLU A 99 -16.38 0.81 -5.75
CA GLU A 99 -15.19 -0.02 -5.74
C GLU A 99 -14.12 0.63 -6.60
N LEU A 100 -12.87 0.28 -6.33
CA LEU A 100 -11.73 0.61 -7.17
C LEU A 100 -11.12 -0.70 -7.63
N SER A 101 -10.72 -0.76 -8.89
CA SER A 101 -10.17 -1.97 -9.48
C SER A 101 -8.74 -1.72 -9.97
N TYR A 102 -7.90 -2.75 -9.89
CA TYR A 102 -6.49 -2.68 -10.24
C TYR A 102 -6.12 -3.86 -11.12
N ASN A 103 -5.18 -3.66 -12.04
CA ASN A 103 -4.66 -4.74 -12.89
C ASN A 103 -3.46 -5.39 -12.23
N HIS A 104 -3.44 -6.73 -12.20
CA HIS A 104 -2.31 -7.48 -11.67
C HIS A 104 -2.22 -8.81 -12.40
N ASN A 105 -1.21 -8.97 -13.26
CA ASN A 105 -0.91 -10.22 -13.97
C ASN A 105 -2.13 -10.79 -14.69
N SER A 106 -2.81 -9.99 -15.48
CA SER A 106 -4.01 -10.36 -16.23
C SER A 106 -5.25 -10.61 -15.35
N GLU A 107 -5.15 -10.36 -14.06
CA GLU A 107 -6.26 -10.44 -13.14
C GLU A 107 -6.68 -9.05 -12.72
N ILE A 108 -7.90 -8.94 -12.24
CA ILE A 108 -8.42 -7.69 -11.69
C ILE A 108 -8.60 -7.85 -10.19
N ILE A 109 -7.96 -6.97 -9.43
CA ILE A 109 -8.12 -6.91 -7.99
C ILE A 109 -9.07 -5.76 -7.68
N THR A 110 -10.10 -6.04 -6.90
CA THR A 110 -11.07 -5.03 -6.49
C THR A 110 -10.86 -4.69 -5.03
N SER A 111 -10.87 -3.41 -4.69
CA SER A 111 -10.69 -2.97 -3.31
C SER A 111 -11.76 -3.56 -2.41
N SER A 112 -11.34 -4.16 -1.31
CA SER A 112 -12.26 -4.70 -0.30
C SER A 112 -12.73 -3.64 0.69
N LEU A 113 -12.15 -2.45 0.66
CA LEU A 113 -12.42 -1.41 1.65
C LEU A 113 -13.41 -0.35 1.16
N THR A 114 -13.64 -0.24 -0.15
CA THR A 114 -14.60 0.73 -0.68
C THR A 114 -16.03 0.26 -0.40
N GLY A 115 -16.90 1.21 -0.14
CA GLY A 115 -18.28 0.89 0.21
C GLY A 115 -18.48 0.49 1.67
N THR A 116 -17.43 0.50 2.48
CA THR A 116 -17.49 0.21 3.90
C THR A 116 -17.37 1.50 4.70
N GLN A 117 -17.33 1.36 6.03
CA GLN A 117 -17.11 2.51 6.91
C GLN A 117 -15.66 3.01 6.89
N TYR A 118 -14.75 2.27 6.29
CA TYR A 118 -13.32 2.62 6.27
C TYR A 118 -12.93 3.21 4.92
N SER A 119 -12.20 4.32 4.96
CA SER A 119 -11.62 4.92 3.77
C SER A 119 -10.35 4.18 3.35
N LEU A 120 -10.03 4.27 2.08
CA LEU A 120 -8.86 3.58 1.52
C LEU A 120 -7.60 4.41 1.76
N SER A 121 -6.59 3.78 2.34
CA SER A 121 -5.32 4.45 2.60
C SER A 121 -4.45 4.52 1.34
N MET A 122 -3.65 5.58 1.28
CA MET A 122 -2.70 5.78 0.19
C MET A 122 -1.46 6.47 0.74
N PHE A 123 -0.34 6.31 0.06
CA PHE A 123 0.97 6.72 0.56
C PHE A 123 1.83 7.32 -0.53
N ARG A 124 2.72 8.23 -0.14
CA ARG A 124 3.77 8.78 -1.01
C ARG A 124 4.95 9.21 -0.15
N LEU A 125 6.11 9.40 -0.80
CA LEU A 125 7.24 10.01 -0.10
C LEU A 125 6.95 11.49 0.14
N ARG A 126 7.38 11.97 1.29
CA ARG A 126 7.36 13.42 1.58
C ARG A 126 8.37 14.14 0.70
N GLU A 127 8.06 15.36 0.37
CA GLU A 127 8.97 16.22 -0.37
C GLU A 127 9.58 17.30 0.50
#